data_356c19e1bee2d4c4f363407644f9d3a1
#
_entry.id   356c19e1bee2d4c4f363407644f9d3a1
#
_cell.length_a   1.000
_cell.length_b   1.000
_cell.length_c   1.000
_cell.angle_alpha   90.00
_cell.angle_beta   90.00
_cell.angle_gamma   90.00
#
_symmetry.space_group_name_H-M   'P 1'
#
loop_
_entity.id
_entity.type
_entity.pdbx_description
1 polymer ?
#
loop_
_entity_poly.entity_id
_entity_poly.type
_entity_poly.pdbx_seq_one_letter_code
_entity_poly.pdbx_strand_id
1 'polypeptide(L)'
;MELTWELDLFRAADAEGIVDLYREVYGDNYPVKTVYDPAEIIRQDACGECWRAVARSAEGEVVGHVAFYRSSPPNPRLYEHGQLMVRHAYRQTDAAFALMNYALAEIPGRHGLEQIWGEAVCNHLFSQMMTRDNGYAETGLEIDLMPAESYTQAFDAAAASNNRVSTLLVFRSFKPKPQTIYFPPVYQEQLRFIYAAVDAGHRFEPALAPLPAGMSTLAELATFTGAAVSRITVQAIGADFEARLAQLESEASTACAVVKQ
;
A
#
# COMPACT_ATOMS: atom_id res chain seq x y z
N MET A 1 30.39 -2.17 -18.49
CA MET A 1 30.41 -3.08 -17.35
C MET A 1 28.95 -3.47 -17.12
N GLU A 2 28.67 -4.76 -17.10
CA GLU A 2 27.29 -5.24 -16.88
C GLU A 2 26.95 -5.02 -15.40
N LEU A 3 25.83 -4.37 -15.12
CA LEU A 3 25.37 -4.15 -13.76
C LEU A 3 24.79 -5.46 -13.23
N THR A 4 25.35 -5.94 -12.13
CA THR A 4 24.91 -7.17 -11.46
C THR A 4 24.37 -6.86 -10.07
N TRP A 5 23.44 -7.68 -9.59
CA TRP A 5 22.90 -7.59 -8.25
C TRP A 5 22.51 -8.97 -7.73
N GLU A 6 22.46 -9.09 -6.40
CA GLU A 6 21.92 -10.24 -5.68
C GLU A 6 20.65 -9.82 -4.92
N LEU A 7 19.64 -10.69 -4.93
CA LEU A 7 18.38 -10.49 -4.23
C LEU A 7 18.39 -11.21 -2.89
N ASP A 8 17.97 -10.53 -1.84
CA ASP A 8 17.89 -11.11 -0.50
C ASP A 8 16.82 -10.41 0.34
N LEU A 9 16.46 -11.01 1.47
CA LEU A 9 15.67 -10.34 2.48
C LEU A 9 16.52 -9.29 3.20
N PHE A 10 15.83 -8.31 3.77
CA PHE A 10 16.43 -7.24 4.56
C PHE A 10 17.29 -7.77 5.72
N ARG A 11 18.38 -7.11 5.98
CA ARG A 11 19.23 -7.25 7.15
C ARG A 11 19.44 -5.87 7.78
N ALA A 12 19.65 -5.80 9.08
CA ALA A 12 19.88 -4.53 9.76
C ALA A 12 20.99 -3.66 9.14
N ALA A 13 21.99 -4.31 8.54
CA ALA A 13 23.08 -3.62 7.84
C ALA A 13 22.65 -2.88 6.56
N ASP A 14 21.47 -3.18 6.02
CA ASP A 14 20.94 -2.54 4.81
C ASP A 14 20.24 -1.20 5.09
N ALA A 15 19.93 -0.91 6.36
CA ALA A 15 19.06 0.20 6.73
C ALA A 15 19.58 1.55 6.23
N GLU A 16 20.88 1.82 6.40
CA GLU A 16 21.51 3.05 5.88
C GLU A 16 21.45 3.12 4.35
N GLY A 17 21.73 2.01 3.66
CA GLY A 17 21.64 1.95 2.19
C GLY A 17 20.23 2.16 1.68
N ILE A 18 19.19 1.72 2.42
CA ILE A 18 17.79 2.00 2.10
C ILE A 18 17.51 3.50 2.23
N VAL A 19 17.97 4.15 3.31
CA VAL A 19 17.82 5.61 3.49
C VAL A 19 18.48 6.38 2.34
N ASP A 20 19.67 5.98 1.93
CA ASP A 20 20.39 6.61 0.82
C ASP A 20 19.62 6.42 -0.51
N LEU A 21 19.03 5.25 -0.72
CA LEU A 21 18.18 4.98 -1.89
C LEU A 21 16.94 5.87 -1.90
N TYR A 22 16.26 6.08 -0.75
CA TYR A 22 15.15 7.02 -0.65
C TYR A 22 15.56 8.45 -0.98
N ARG A 23 16.71 8.91 -0.48
CA ARG A 23 17.23 10.24 -0.79
C ARG A 23 17.57 10.40 -2.27
N GLU A 24 18.14 9.37 -2.89
CA GLU A 24 18.43 9.39 -4.33
C GLU A 24 17.14 9.51 -5.16
N VAL A 25 16.08 8.75 -4.81
CA VAL A 25 14.86 8.65 -5.62
C VAL A 25 13.87 9.76 -5.33
N TYR A 26 13.72 10.18 -4.08
CA TYR A 26 12.68 11.11 -3.61
C TYR A 26 13.21 12.37 -2.95
N GLY A 27 14.54 12.51 -2.77
CA GLY A 27 15.10 13.55 -1.89
C GLY A 27 14.58 13.33 -0.47
N ASP A 28 14.25 14.43 0.21
CA ASP A 28 13.63 14.38 1.55
C ASP A 28 12.09 14.53 1.51
N ASN A 29 11.49 14.34 0.33
CA ASN A 29 10.06 14.64 0.09
C ASN A 29 9.13 13.43 0.18
N TYR A 30 9.64 12.22 0.47
CA TYR A 30 8.75 11.07 0.64
C TYR A 30 7.78 11.33 1.82
N PRO A 31 6.46 11.06 1.65
CA PRO A 31 5.45 11.42 2.65
C PRO A 31 5.65 10.76 4.01
N VAL A 32 6.17 9.52 4.05
CA VAL A 32 6.40 8.77 5.28
C VAL A 32 7.82 9.01 5.77
N LYS A 33 7.98 9.88 6.76
CA LYS A 33 9.30 10.34 7.22
C LYS A 33 10.14 9.27 7.94
N THR A 34 9.51 8.24 8.48
CA THR A 34 10.19 7.11 9.14
C THR A 34 11.14 6.32 8.24
N VAL A 35 10.97 6.43 6.90
CA VAL A 35 11.88 5.77 5.93
C VAL A 35 13.28 6.39 5.88
N TYR A 36 13.47 7.57 6.50
CA TYR A 36 14.76 8.26 6.60
C TYR A 36 15.50 7.98 7.92
N ASP A 37 14.92 7.16 8.79
CA ASP A 37 15.51 6.75 10.06
C ASP A 37 15.91 5.27 10.02
N PRO A 38 17.22 4.94 9.94
CA PRO A 38 17.69 3.55 9.92
C PRO A 38 17.25 2.74 11.15
N ALA A 39 17.17 3.37 12.33
CA ALA A 39 16.74 2.67 13.55
C ALA A 39 15.27 2.29 13.47
N GLU A 40 14.43 3.15 12.88
CA GLU A 40 13.01 2.87 12.69
C GLU A 40 12.78 1.79 11.63
N ILE A 41 13.56 1.78 10.54
CA ILE A 41 13.55 0.70 9.54
C ILE A 41 13.83 -0.65 10.19
N ILE A 42 14.87 -0.73 11.04
CA ILE A 42 15.25 -1.96 11.77
C ILE A 42 14.14 -2.36 12.74
N ARG A 43 13.58 -1.40 13.49
CA ARG A 43 12.49 -1.65 14.44
C ARG A 43 11.27 -2.24 13.76
N GLN A 44 10.83 -1.65 12.65
CA GLN A 44 9.65 -2.09 11.91
C GLN A 44 9.78 -3.52 11.40
N ASP A 45 10.96 -3.91 10.92
CA ASP A 45 11.22 -5.28 10.49
C ASP A 45 11.19 -6.23 11.70
N ALA A 46 11.87 -5.89 12.78
CA ALA A 46 11.95 -6.71 13.98
C ALA A 46 10.60 -6.98 14.64
N CYS A 47 9.64 -6.03 14.57
CA CYS A 47 8.30 -6.18 15.15
C CYS A 47 7.23 -6.64 14.13
N GLY A 48 7.60 -6.91 12.87
CA GLY A 48 6.67 -7.38 11.85
C GLY A 48 5.70 -6.32 11.32
N GLU A 49 6.02 -5.06 11.48
CA GLU A 49 5.24 -3.97 10.86
C GLU A 49 5.56 -3.81 9.37
N CYS A 50 6.79 -4.16 8.98
CA CYS A 50 7.23 -4.03 7.60
C CYS A 50 8.27 -5.10 7.26
N TRP A 51 7.99 -5.91 6.26
CA TRP A 51 8.91 -6.89 5.69
C TRP A 51 9.53 -6.34 4.41
N ARG A 52 10.84 -6.53 4.23
CA ARG A 52 11.55 -5.92 3.11
C ARG A 52 12.39 -6.94 2.36
N ALA A 53 12.53 -6.72 1.05
CA ALA A 53 13.54 -7.35 0.23
C ALA A 53 14.42 -6.28 -0.41
N VAL A 54 15.67 -6.61 -0.65
CA VAL A 54 16.68 -5.72 -1.23
C VAL A 54 17.41 -6.37 -2.39
N ALA A 55 17.86 -5.55 -3.32
CA ALA A 55 18.87 -5.89 -4.30
C ALA A 55 20.19 -5.24 -3.87
N ARG A 56 21.29 -6.02 -3.83
CA ARG A 56 22.63 -5.52 -3.50
C ARG A 56 23.54 -5.65 -4.70
N SER A 57 24.39 -4.67 -4.94
CA SER A 57 25.46 -4.77 -5.93
C SER A 57 26.53 -5.79 -5.49
N ALA A 58 27.47 -6.08 -6.37
CA ALA A 58 28.62 -6.95 -6.04
C ALA A 58 29.49 -6.40 -4.90
N GLU A 59 29.46 -5.09 -4.68
CA GLU A 59 30.17 -4.39 -3.59
C GLU A 59 29.36 -4.38 -2.28
N GLY A 60 28.13 -4.90 -2.30
CA GLY A 60 27.22 -4.96 -1.15
C GLY A 60 26.37 -3.70 -0.94
N GLU A 61 26.38 -2.76 -1.86
CA GLU A 61 25.52 -1.58 -1.78
C GLU A 61 24.05 -1.91 -2.08
N VAL A 62 23.12 -1.33 -1.34
CA VAL A 62 21.69 -1.44 -1.64
C VAL A 62 21.37 -0.65 -2.91
N VAL A 63 20.97 -1.37 -3.97
CA VAL A 63 20.63 -0.81 -5.27
C VAL A 63 19.15 -0.90 -5.60
N GLY A 64 18.39 -1.66 -4.83
CA GLY A 64 16.95 -1.77 -4.93
C GLY A 64 16.30 -2.16 -3.61
N HIS A 65 15.03 -1.77 -3.46
CA HIS A 65 14.24 -2.00 -2.25
C HIS A 65 12.77 -2.19 -2.62
N VAL A 66 12.09 -3.08 -1.92
CA VAL A 66 10.63 -3.22 -1.90
C VAL A 66 10.18 -3.57 -0.50
N ALA A 67 9.00 -3.08 -0.10
CA ALA A 67 8.43 -3.31 1.21
C ALA A 67 7.01 -3.86 1.15
N PHE A 68 6.70 -4.71 2.13
CA PHE A 68 5.35 -5.13 2.51
C PHE A 68 5.10 -4.62 3.93
N TYR A 69 4.18 -3.71 4.12
CA TYR A 69 3.95 -3.03 5.39
C TYR A 69 2.47 -3.04 5.79
N ARG A 70 2.24 -2.96 7.09
CA ARG A 70 0.89 -2.94 7.66
C ARG A 70 0.32 -1.54 7.57
N SER A 71 -0.66 -1.34 6.70
CA SER A 71 -1.33 -0.05 6.49
C SER A 71 -2.85 -0.14 6.65
N SER A 72 -3.38 -1.34 6.90
CA SER A 72 -4.81 -1.61 6.97
C SER A 72 -5.20 -2.32 8.27
N PRO A 73 -5.20 -1.62 9.41
CA PRO A 73 -5.84 -2.14 10.61
C PRO A 73 -7.37 -2.27 10.33
N PRO A 74 -8.05 -3.31 10.83
CA PRO A 74 -7.63 -4.29 11.82
C PRO A 74 -7.12 -5.62 11.22
N ASN A 75 -6.72 -5.65 9.97
CA ASN A 75 -6.36 -6.89 9.27
C ASN A 75 -4.88 -7.27 9.50
N PRO A 76 -4.56 -8.15 10.49
CA PRO A 76 -3.17 -8.40 10.89
C PRO A 76 -2.33 -9.15 9.85
N ARG A 77 -2.97 -9.76 8.84
CA ARG A 77 -2.31 -10.54 7.77
C ARG A 77 -2.49 -9.95 6.37
N LEU A 78 -3.06 -8.76 6.29
CA LEU A 78 -3.13 -7.96 5.08
C LEU A 78 -2.01 -6.93 5.13
N TYR A 79 -1.14 -6.97 4.14
CA TYR A 79 -0.04 -6.04 3.99
C TYR A 79 -0.19 -5.25 2.70
N GLU A 80 0.21 -4.00 2.72
CA GLU A 80 0.36 -3.20 1.53
C GLU A 80 1.75 -3.43 0.96
N HIS A 81 1.85 -3.75 -0.34
CA HIS A 81 3.12 -3.71 -1.03
C HIS A 81 3.36 -2.31 -1.58
N GLY A 82 4.58 -1.83 -1.48
CA GLY A 82 4.94 -0.52 -2.00
C GLY A 82 6.43 -0.26 -1.87
N GLN A 83 6.79 1.01 -2.02
CA GLN A 83 8.17 1.43 -1.85
C GLN A 83 9.15 0.68 -2.76
N LEU A 84 8.66 0.15 -3.91
CA LEU A 84 9.52 -0.49 -4.91
C LEU A 84 10.32 0.59 -5.63
N MET A 85 11.61 0.54 -5.47
CA MET A 85 12.54 1.47 -6.10
C MET A 85 13.87 0.81 -6.40
N VAL A 86 14.55 1.33 -7.40
CA VAL A 86 15.94 1.00 -7.73
C VAL A 86 16.73 2.26 -7.99
N ARG A 87 18.04 2.24 -7.74
CA ARG A 87 18.94 3.35 -8.07
C ARG A 87 18.82 3.72 -9.55
N HIS A 88 19.04 4.97 -9.87
CA HIS A 88 18.91 5.50 -11.24
C HIS A 88 19.70 4.67 -12.27
N ALA A 89 20.91 4.23 -11.92
CA ALA A 89 21.74 3.42 -12.79
C ALA A 89 21.12 2.06 -13.15
N TYR A 90 20.24 1.50 -12.30
CA TYR A 90 19.61 0.20 -12.47
C TYR A 90 18.21 0.25 -13.09
N ARG A 91 17.66 1.44 -13.38
CA ARG A 91 16.27 1.59 -13.89
C ARG A 91 16.01 0.97 -15.26
N GLN A 92 17.06 0.81 -16.07
CA GLN A 92 16.94 0.21 -17.40
C GLN A 92 17.27 -1.29 -17.41
N THR A 93 17.39 -1.89 -16.23
CA THR A 93 17.58 -3.33 -16.05
C THR A 93 16.27 -3.96 -15.61
N ASP A 94 16.25 -5.29 -15.45
CA ASP A 94 15.11 -6.02 -14.90
C ASP A 94 15.12 -6.08 -13.35
N ALA A 95 16.02 -5.35 -12.67
CA ALA A 95 16.21 -5.38 -11.22
C ALA A 95 14.92 -5.16 -10.43
N ALA A 96 14.07 -4.21 -10.85
CA ALA A 96 12.81 -3.93 -10.15
C ALA A 96 11.81 -5.11 -10.28
N PHE A 97 11.69 -5.72 -11.47
CA PHE A 97 10.85 -6.90 -11.68
C PHE A 97 11.38 -8.11 -10.91
N ALA A 98 12.69 -8.36 -10.98
CA ALA A 98 13.32 -9.45 -10.27
C ALA A 98 13.14 -9.31 -8.76
N LEU A 99 13.32 -8.11 -8.22
CA LEU A 99 13.15 -7.81 -6.80
C LEU A 99 11.69 -8.02 -6.34
N MET A 100 10.70 -7.55 -7.11
CA MET A 100 9.30 -7.77 -6.79
C MET A 100 8.93 -9.25 -6.82
N ASN A 101 9.37 -9.99 -7.85
CA ASN A 101 9.14 -11.43 -7.95
C ASN A 101 9.77 -12.19 -6.77
N TYR A 102 10.98 -11.84 -6.39
CA TYR A 102 11.67 -12.41 -5.24
C TYR A 102 10.90 -12.15 -3.94
N ALA A 103 10.51 -10.89 -3.71
CA ALA A 103 9.77 -10.52 -2.51
C ALA A 103 8.42 -11.27 -2.40
N LEU A 104 7.70 -11.41 -3.52
CA LEU A 104 6.44 -12.17 -3.58
C LEU A 104 6.61 -13.67 -3.37
N ALA A 105 7.76 -14.23 -3.75
CA ALA A 105 8.06 -15.64 -3.51
C ALA A 105 8.43 -15.91 -2.05
N GLU A 106 9.20 -15.02 -1.43
CA GLU A 106 9.81 -15.26 -0.12
C GLU A 106 8.98 -14.75 1.06
N ILE A 107 8.52 -13.50 1.01
CA ILE A 107 7.94 -12.82 2.18
C ILE A 107 6.58 -13.44 2.60
N PRO A 108 5.60 -13.64 1.71
CA PRO A 108 4.29 -14.14 2.13
C PRO A 108 4.33 -15.50 2.81
N GLY A 109 5.12 -16.43 2.27
CA GLY A 109 5.28 -17.77 2.84
C GLY A 109 5.95 -17.75 4.21
N ARG A 110 7.01 -16.96 4.39
CA ARG A 110 7.79 -16.87 5.64
C ARG A 110 6.99 -16.23 6.78
N HIS A 111 6.17 -15.23 6.46
CA HIS A 111 5.50 -14.42 7.46
C HIS A 111 4.00 -14.69 7.56
N GLY A 112 3.49 -15.66 6.78
CA GLY A 112 2.10 -16.08 6.83
C GLY A 112 1.12 -15.03 6.34
N LEU A 113 1.52 -14.19 5.37
CA LEU A 113 0.62 -13.22 4.74
C LEU A 113 -0.47 -13.98 3.98
N GLU A 114 -1.71 -13.55 4.16
CA GLU A 114 -2.85 -14.15 3.48
C GLU A 114 -3.19 -13.42 2.19
N GLN A 115 -3.10 -12.10 2.26
CA GLN A 115 -3.40 -11.20 1.14
C GLN A 115 -2.44 -10.03 1.18
N ILE A 116 -2.19 -9.46 0.02
CA ILE A 116 -1.50 -8.19 -0.15
C ILE A 116 -2.32 -7.29 -1.05
N TRP A 117 -2.16 -6.01 -0.87
CA TRP A 117 -2.76 -4.99 -1.71
C TRP A 117 -1.74 -3.92 -2.05
N GLY A 118 -2.08 -3.02 -2.95
CA GLY A 118 -1.22 -1.91 -3.30
C GLY A 118 -1.95 -0.86 -4.10
N GLU A 119 -1.27 0.25 -4.31
CA GLU A 119 -1.74 1.43 -5.03
C GLU A 119 -0.85 1.63 -6.27
N ALA A 120 -1.29 1.07 -7.41
CA ALA A 120 -0.57 1.27 -8.65
C ALA A 120 -0.89 2.66 -9.22
N VAL A 121 0.11 3.55 -9.29
CA VAL A 121 -0.09 4.92 -9.77
C VAL A 121 -0.55 4.97 -11.23
N CYS A 122 -1.52 5.85 -11.53
CA CYS A 122 -2.11 5.95 -12.86
C CYS A 122 -1.30 6.79 -13.85
N ASN A 123 -0.31 7.56 -13.37
CA ASN A 123 0.47 8.45 -14.22
C ASN A 123 1.63 7.74 -14.95
N HIS A 124 1.87 6.44 -14.70
CA HIS A 124 2.80 5.67 -15.51
C HIS A 124 2.46 4.17 -15.54
N LEU A 125 2.81 3.53 -16.64
CA LEU A 125 2.39 2.15 -16.92
C LEU A 125 3.17 1.09 -16.12
N PHE A 126 4.38 1.40 -15.64
CA PHE A 126 5.27 0.39 -15.05
C PHE A 126 4.64 -0.28 -13.83
N SER A 127 4.10 0.50 -12.88
CA SER A 127 3.45 -0.05 -11.67
C SER A 127 2.22 -0.90 -12.01
N GLN A 128 1.42 -0.48 -12.99
CA GLN A 128 0.25 -1.22 -13.44
C GLN A 128 0.62 -2.53 -14.14
N MET A 129 1.62 -2.52 -15.01
CA MET A 129 2.15 -3.73 -15.65
C MET A 129 2.74 -4.69 -14.60
N MET A 130 3.53 -4.15 -13.68
CA MET A 130 4.16 -4.92 -12.59
C MET A 130 3.12 -5.69 -11.77
N THR A 131 2.05 -5.02 -11.34
CA THR A 131 1.00 -5.67 -10.54
C THR A 131 0.20 -6.67 -11.36
N ARG A 132 -0.19 -6.35 -12.58
CA ARG A 132 -0.89 -7.26 -13.48
C ARG A 132 -0.07 -8.53 -13.75
N ASP A 133 1.19 -8.38 -14.12
CA ASP A 133 2.08 -9.50 -14.49
C ASP A 133 2.41 -10.38 -13.27
N ASN A 134 2.25 -9.84 -12.06
CA ASN A 134 2.34 -10.56 -10.78
C ASN A 134 1.00 -11.08 -10.25
N GLY A 135 -0.04 -11.12 -11.06
CA GLY A 135 -1.32 -11.77 -10.72
C GLY A 135 -2.15 -11.02 -9.68
N TYR A 136 -2.02 -9.70 -9.62
CA TYR A 136 -2.95 -8.88 -8.85
C TYR A 136 -4.24 -8.64 -9.63
N ALA A 137 -5.35 -8.57 -8.90
CA ALA A 137 -6.64 -8.13 -9.40
C ALA A 137 -6.84 -6.63 -9.15
N GLU A 138 -7.27 -5.90 -10.16
CA GLU A 138 -7.70 -4.50 -10.04
C GLU A 138 -9.09 -4.46 -9.41
N THR A 139 -9.26 -3.73 -8.30
CA THR A 139 -10.48 -3.76 -7.49
C THR A 139 -11.12 -2.39 -7.30
N GLY A 140 -10.41 -1.32 -7.63
CA GLY A 140 -10.95 0.03 -7.46
C GLY A 140 -9.99 1.09 -8.01
N LEU A 141 -10.48 2.33 -7.98
CA LEU A 141 -9.74 3.51 -8.37
C LEU A 141 -9.88 4.57 -7.25
N GLU A 142 -8.76 4.99 -6.70
CA GLU A 142 -8.69 6.14 -5.80
C GLU A 142 -8.31 7.38 -6.60
N ILE A 143 -9.26 8.29 -6.75
CA ILE A 143 -9.09 9.50 -7.55
C ILE A 143 -8.32 10.54 -6.74
N ASP A 144 -7.29 11.15 -7.35
CA ASP A 144 -6.52 12.25 -6.76
C ASP A 144 -5.96 11.92 -5.36
N LEU A 145 -5.47 10.70 -5.16
CA LEU A 145 -5.03 10.21 -3.85
C LEU A 145 -3.73 10.88 -3.39
N MET A 146 -2.70 10.94 -4.24
CA MET A 146 -1.35 11.32 -3.83
C MET A 146 -0.93 12.66 -4.39
N PRO A 147 -0.21 13.52 -3.62
CA PRO A 147 0.38 14.73 -4.17
C PRO A 147 1.38 14.41 -5.28
N ALA A 148 1.23 15.04 -6.46
CA ALA A 148 2.12 14.81 -7.60
C ALA A 148 3.58 15.17 -7.30
N GLU A 149 3.80 16.17 -6.44
CA GLU A 149 5.11 16.60 -5.97
C GLU A 149 5.92 15.50 -5.26
N SER A 150 5.24 14.52 -4.64
CA SER A 150 5.89 13.35 -4.04
C SER A 150 6.60 12.47 -5.07
N TYR A 151 6.27 12.61 -6.35
CA TYR A 151 6.79 11.79 -7.45
C TYR A 151 7.65 12.56 -8.44
N THR A 152 7.86 13.88 -8.29
CA THR A 152 8.55 14.73 -9.27
C THR A 152 9.99 14.32 -9.56
N GLN A 153 10.69 13.73 -8.58
CA GLN A 153 12.04 13.21 -8.77
C GLN A 153 12.05 11.75 -9.24
N ALA A 154 10.97 11.02 -8.97
CA ALA A 154 10.85 9.62 -9.34
C ALA A 154 10.44 9.42 -10.79
N PHE A 155 9.63 10.34 -11.34
CA PHE A 155 9.03 10.25 -12.68
C PHE A 155 8.96 11.64 -13.34
N ASP A 156 8.97 11.69 -14.68
CA ASP A 156 8.74 12.92 -15.43
C ASP A 156 7.36 13.51 -15.07
N ALA A 157 7.37 14.60 -14.32
CA ALA A 157 6.21 15.21 -13.67
C ALA A 157 5.20 15.88 -14.62
N ALA A 158 5.40 15.80 -15.93
CA ALA A 158 4.60 16.51 -16.91
C ALA A 158 3.14 16.02 -17.05
N ALA A 159 2.76 14.94 -16.38
CA ALA A 159 1.46 14.29 -16.57
C ALA A 159 0.40 14.55 -15.50
N ALA A 160 0.69 15.29 -14.43
CA ALA A 160 -0.29 15.55 -13.36
C ALA A 160 -1.07 16.84 -13.62
N SER A 161 -2.29 16.72 -14.15
CA SER A 161 -3.13 17.88 -14.50
C SER A 161 -3.65 18.69 -13.31
N ASN A 162 -3.68 18.10 -12.08
CA ASN A 162 -4.31 18.69 -10.89
C ASN A 162 -3.42 18.66 -9.65
N ASN A 163 -2.10 18.55 -9.79
CA ASN A 163 -1.14 18.38 -8.68
C ASN A 163 -1.39 17.13 -7.82
N ARG A 164 -2.24 16.20 -8.23
CA ARG A 164 -2.48 14.92 -7.54
C ARG A 164 -2.52 13.76 -8.56
N VAL A 165 -2.16 12.58 -8.08
CA VAL A 165 -2.12 11.33 -8.85
C VAL A 165 -3.17 10.37 -8.32
N SER A 166 -3.96 9.81 -9.23
CA SER A 166 -4.88 8.71 -8.94
C SER A 166 -4.14 7.38 -8.92
N THR A 167 -4.69 6.40 -8.19
CA THR A 167 -4.11 5.06 -8.07
C THR A 167 -5.15 3.99 -8.33
N LEU A 168 -4.73 2.89 -8.95
CA LEU A 168 -5.51 1.65 -9.00
C LEU A 168 -5.29 0.86 -7.71
N LEU A 169 -6.36 0.51 -7.03
CA LEU A 169 -6.33 -0.46 -5.94
C LEU A 169 -6.20 -1.86 -6.51
N VAL A 170 -5.14 -2.55 -6.13
CA VAL A 170 -4.82 -3.90 -6.60
C VAL A 170 -4.68 -4.86 -5.44
N PHE A 171 -5.21 -6.09 -5.59
CA PHE A 171 -5.17 -7.13 -4.56
C PHE A 171 -4.63 -8.45 -5.10
N ARG A 172 -3.87 -9.16 -4.27
CA ARG A 172 -3.46 -10.53 -4.53
C ARG A 172 -3.67 -11.39 -3.30
N SER A 173 -4.38 -12.52 -3.48
CA SER A 173 -4.61 -13.52 -2.43
C SER A 173 -3.60 -14.66 -2.57
N PHE A 174 -2.96 -15.05 -1.46
CA PHE A 174 -2.08 -16.23 -1.38
C PHE A 174 -2.82 -17.43 -0.81
N LYS A 175 -3.89 -17.18 -0.05
CA LYS A 175 -4.73 -18.21 0.55
C LYS A 175 -6.20 -17.82 0.42
N PRO A 176 -7.10 -18.79 0.18
CA PRO A 176 -8.53 -18.54 0.30
C PRO A 176 -8.85 -17.98 1.70
N LYS A 177 -9.70 -16.98 1.75
CA LYS A 177 -10.24 -16.42 3.00
C LYS A 177 -11.76 -16.45 2.94
N PRO A 178 -12.39 -17.65 3.00
CA PRO A 178 -13.82 -17.79 2.86
C PRO A 178 -14.54 -17.11 4.01
N GLN A 179 -15.34 -16.12 3.68
CA GLN A 179 -16.22 -15.42 4.62
C GLN A 179 -17.54 -15.08 3.93
N THR A 180 -18.58 -14.86 4.70
CA THR A 180 -19.84 -14.36 4.16
C THR A 180 -19.76 -12.85 4.03
N ILE A 181 -19.99 -12.36 2.83
CA ILE A 181 -20.09 -10.93 2.53
C ILE A 181 -21.57 -10.57 2.45
N TYR A 182 -21.99 -9.69 3.32
CA TYR A 182 -23.33 -9.13 3.31
C TYR A 182 -23.33 -7.83 2.50
N PHE A 183 -24.21 -7.72 1.53
CA PHE A 183 -24.24 -6.56 0.64
C PHE A 183 -25.66 -6.01 0.46
N PRO A 184 -25.79 -4.69 0.27
CA PRO A 184 -27.05 -4.10 -0.18
C PRO A 184 -27.41 -4.64 -1.56
N PRO A 185 -28.66 -5.08 -1.81
CA PRO A 185 -29.07 -5.64 -3.10
C PRO A 185 -28.76 -4.75 -4.31
N VAL A 186 -28.78 -3.43 -4.13
CA VAL A 186 -28.51 -2.44 -5.17
C VAL A 186 -27.07 -2.51 -5.72
N TYR A 187 -26.12 -3.02 -4.95
CA TYR A 187 -24.71 -3.14 -5.36
C TYR A 187 -24.27 -4.59 -5.63
N GLN A 188 -25.20 -5.53 -5.67
CA GLN A 188 -24.91 -6.96 -5.76
C GLN A 188 -24.06 -7.31 -6.98
N GLU A 189 -24.40 -6.81 -8.13
CA GLU A 189 -23.74 -7.12 -9.39
C GLU A 189 -22.29 -6.61 -9.39
N GLN A 190 -22.09 -5.36 -9.00
CA GLN A 190 -20.78 -4.71 -8.96
C GLN A 190 -19.87 -5.36 -7.94
N LEU A 191 -20.37 -5.66 -6.74
CA LEU A 191 -19.58 -6.30 -5.70
C LEU A 191 -19.20 -7.75 -6.09
N ARG A 192 -20.13 -8.51 -6.69
CA ARG A 192 -19.79 -9.85 -7.19
C ARG A 192 -18.70 -9.82 -8.27
N PHE A 193 -18.75 -8.84 -9.17
CA PHE A 193 -17.72 -8.64 -10.19
C PHE A 193 -16.35 -8.39 -9.56
N ILE A 194 -16.24 -7.45 -8.61
CA ILE A 194 -14.97 -7.11 -7.93
C ILE A 194 -14.45 -8.32 -7.13
N TYR A 195 -15.29 -8.95 -6.34
CA TYR A 195 -14.88 -10.08 -5.51
C TYR A 195 -14.51 -11.34 -6.31
N ALA A 196 -15.10 -11.52 -7.48
CA ALA A 196 -14.71 -12.61 -8.38
C ALA A 196 -13.27 -12.44 -8.88
N ALA A 197 -12.83 -11.21 -9.11
CA ALA A 197 -11.46 -10.93 -9.52
C ALA A 197 -10.43 -11.22 -8.41
N VAL A 198 -10.80 -11.04 -7.14
CA VAL A 198 -9.91 -11.32 -5.99
C VAL A 198 -9.80 -12.81 -5.68
N ASP A 199 -10.81 -13.61 -6.05
CA ASP A 199 -10.90 -15.08 -5.85
C ASP A 199 -10.54 -15.57 -4.44
N ALA A 200 -11.08 -14.90 -3.42
CA ALA A 200 -10.84 -15.27 -2.02
C ALA A 200 -11.81 -16.30 -1.45
N GLY A 201 -12.69 -16.88 -2.29
CA GLY A 201 -13.66 -17.91 -1.91
C GLY A 201 -14.83 -17.40 -1.06
N HIS A 202 -15.22 -16.14 -1.20
CA HIS A 202 -16.30 -15.52 -0.43
C HIS A 202 -17.68 -16.06 -0.81
N ARG A 203 -18.58 -16.12 0.17
CA ARG A 203 -20.01 -16.32 -0.01
C ARG A 203 -20.74 -14.99 0.10
N PHE A 204 -21.81 -14.83 -0.68
CA PHE A 204 -22.53 -13.56 -0.78
C PHE A 204 -23.97 -13.76 -0.34
N GLU A 205 -24.39 -12.95 0.63
CA GLU A 205 -25.78 -12.92 1.13
C GLU A 205 -26.30 -11.48 1.16
N PRO A 206 -27.59 -11.26 0.88
CA PRO A 206 -28.15 -9.92 0.96
C PRO A 206 -28.18 -9.43 2.41
N ALA A 207 -27.81 -8.16 2.62
CA ALA A 207 -27.93 -7.48 3.90
C ALA A 207 -29.39 -7.05 4.14
N LEU A 208 -30.17 -7.92 4.74
CA LEU A 208 -31.61 -7.70 5.00
C LEU A 208 -31.94 -7.46 6.48
N ALA A 209 -30.99 -7.76 7.37
CA ALA A 209 -31.20 -7.58 8.79
C ALA A 209 -31.05 -6.10 9.21
N PRO A 210 -31.92 -5.55 10.07
CA PRO A 210 -31.69 -4.25 10.67
C PRO A 210 -30.46 -4.27 11.56
N LEU A 211 -29.83 -3.12 11.78
CA LEU A 211 -28.73 -2.98 12.72
C LEU A 211 -29.18 -3.38 14.13
N PRO A 212 -28.33 -4.10 14.91
CA PRO A 212 -28.64 -4.43 16.29
C PRO A 212 -28.90 -3.17 17.12
N ALA A 213 -29.97 -3.17 17.87
CA ALA A 213 -30.29 -2.07 18.77
C ALA A 213 -29.21 -1.95 19.87
N GLY A 214 -28.79 -0.72 20.16
CA GLY A 214 -27.85 -0.42 21.24
C GLY A 214 -26.36 -0.65 20.92
N MET A 215 -26.01 -1.04 19.67
CA MET A 215 -24.62 -1.02 19.24
C MET A 215 -24.17 0.40 18.91
N SER A 216 -22.95 0.73 19.35
CA SER A 216 -22.24 1.95 18.92
C SER A 216 -21.32 1.63 17.75
N THR A 217 -21.11 2.64 16.92
CA THR A 217 -20.18 2.54 15.80
C THR A 217 -18.75 2.46 16.28
N LEU A 218 -18.00 1.45 15.82
CA LEU A 218 -16.57 1.33 16.01
C LEU A 218 -15.87 1.74 14.71
N ALA A 219 -15.17 2.86 14.75
CA ALA A 219 -14.43 3.36 13.60
C ALA A 219 -13.16 4.08 14.06
N GLU A 220 -12.11 3.93 13.25
CA GLU A 220 -10.79 4.51 13.47
C GLU A 220 -10.44 5.48 12.34
N LEU A 221 -9.79 6.59 12.69
CA LEU A 221 -9.27 7.58 11.76
C LEU A 221 -7.74 7.53 11.74
N ALA A 222 -7.17 7.33 10.57
CA ALA A 222 -5.74 7.46 10.32
C ALA A 222 -5.49 8.62 9.36
N THR A 223 -4.69 9.61 9.76
CA THR A 223 -4.36 10.77 8.93
C THR A 223 -2.90 10.75 8.51
N PHE A 224 -2.67 10.75 7.20
CA PHE A 224 -1.36 10.82 6.55
C PHE A 224 -1.12 12.26 6.12
N THR A 225 -0.60 13.07 7.05
CA THR A 225 -0.46 14.52 6.86
C THR A 225 0.39 14.88 5.65
N GLY A 226 1.51 14.15 5.43
CA GLY A 226 2.39 14.37 4.27
C GLY A 226 1.72 14.12 2.91
N ALA A 227 0.69 13.27 2.87
CA ALA A 227 -0.11 13.00 1.67
C ALA A 227 -1.40 13.81 1.62
N ALA A 228 -1.76 14.52 2.68
CA ALA A 228 -3.05 15.18 2.88
C ALA A 228 -4.23 14.20 2.65
N VAL A 229 -4.12 13.00 3.20
CA VAL A 229 -5.11 11.92 3.10
C VAL A 229 -5.49 11.46 4.49
N SER A 230 -6.79 11.23 4.71
CA SER A 230 -7.31 10.55 5.89
C SER A 230 -8.09 9.31 5.49
N ARG A 231 -7.89 8.22 6.22
CA ARG A 231 -8.64 6.97 6.06
C ARG A 231 -9.48 6.71 7.29
N ILE A 232 -10.77 6.49 7.07
CA ILE A 232 -11.71 6.08 8.10
C ILE A 232 -11.98 4.59 7.91
N THR A 233 -11.57 3.78 8.90
CA THR A 233 -11.84 2.34 8.90
C THR A 233 -13.02 2.05 9.81
N VAL A 234 -14.15 1.62 9.25
CA VAL A 234 -15.35 1.24 10.00
C VAL A 234 -15.30 -0.26 10.29
N GLN A 235 -15.18 -0.62 11.56
CA GLN A 235 -15.13 -2.01 12.04
C GLN A 235 -16.51 -2.55 12.41
N ALA A 236 -17.39 -1.68 12.93
CA ALA A 236 -18.78 -2.01 13.25
C ALA A 236 -19.67 -0.78 13.05
N ILE A 237 -20.86 -1.01 12.54
CA ILE A 237 -21.87 0.04 12.35
C ILE A 237 -22.91 -0.07 13.45
N GLY A 238 -23.13 1.03 14.17
CA GLY A 238 -24.16 1.18 15.20
C GLY A 238 -25.23 2.19 14.81
N ALA A 239 -26.18 2.43 15.72
CA ALA A 239 -27.27 3.39 15.51
C ALA A 239 -26.78 4.85 15.40
N ASP A 240 -25.57 5.13 15.87
CA ASP A 240 -24.89 6.43 15.85
C ASP A 240 -23.97 6.64 14.64
N PHE A 241 -24.03 5.77 13.60
CA PHE A 241 -23.09 5.75 12.48
C PHE A 241 -22.97 7.11 11.78
N GLU A 242 -24.07 7.74 11.43
CA GLU A 242 -24.06 9.03 10.70
C GLU A 242 -23.39 10.13 11.53
N ALA A 243 -23.72 10.20 12.83
CA ALA A 243 -23.14 11.19 13.73
C ALA A 243 -21.62 10.94 13.94
N ARG A 244 -21.23 9.68 14.10
CA ARG A 244 -19.81 9.29 14.25
C ARG A 244 -19.00 9.56 12.98
N LEU A 245 -19.57 9.26 11.81
CA LEU A 245 -18.92 9.54 10.53
C LEU A 245 -18.71 11.05 10.34
N ALA A 246 -19.75 11.87 10.57
CA ALA A 246 -19.64 13.33 10.47
C ALA A 246 -18.57 13.90 11.43
N GLN A 247 -18.46 13.37 12.63
CA GLN A 247 -17.40 13.73 13.58
C GLN A 247 -16.02 13.41 13.01
N LEU A 248 -15.80 12.19 12.52
CA LEU A 248 -14.50 11.75 11.96
C LEU A 248 -14.13 12.54 10.70
N GLU A 249 -15.10 12.88 9.85
CA GLU A 249 -14.87 13.75 8.69
C GLU A 249 -14.44 15.17 9.10
N SER A 250 -15.03 15.71 10.16
CA SER A 250 -14.62 17.00 10.71
C SER A 250 -13.20 16.97 11.29
N GLU A 251 -12.86 15.90 12.03
CA GLU A 251 -11.51 15.67 12.56
C GLU A 251 -10.49 15.53 11.41
N ALA A 252 -10.80 14.76 10.39
CA ALA A 252 -9.97 14.57 9.19
C ALA A 252 -9.73 15.91 8.46
N SER A 253 -10.78 16.69 8.25
CA SER A 253 -10.70 18.00 7.58
C SER A 253 -9.81 18.99 8.36
N THR A 254 -9.89 18.97 9.68
CA THR A 254 -9.07 19.83 10.56
C THR A 254 -7.61 19.41 10.49
N ALA A 255 -7.31 18.11 10.57
CA ALA A 255 -5.96 17.58 10.49
C ALA A 255 -5.29 17.85 9.14
N CYS A 256 -6.03 17.74 8.03
CA CYS A 256 -5.52 18.06 6.69
C CYS A 256 -5.36 19.58 6.44
N ALA A 257 -6.13 20.43 7.11
CA ALA A 257 -6.02 21.90 6.98
C ALA A 257 -4.73 22.45 7.61
N VAL A 258 -4.24 21.83 8.69
CA VAL A 258 -3.00 22.22 9.37
C VAL A 258 -1.77 22.08 8.45
N VAL A 259 -1.82 21.21 7.46
CA VAL A 259 -0.70 20.98 6.51
C VAL A 259 -0.62 22.06 5.42
N LYS A 260 -1.67 22.87 5.23
CA LYS A 260 -1.73 23.90 4.20
C LYS A 260 -1.28 25.28 4.68
N GLN A 261 -0.86 25.42 5.92
CA GLN A 261 -0.26 26.63 6.49
C GLN A 261 1.26 26.50 6.60
#